data_4f951159a273c51c2b80a54a21e0d25b
#
_entry.id   4f951159a273c51c2b80a54a21e0d25b
#
_cell.length_a   1.000
_cell.length_b   1.000
_cell.length_c   1.000
_cell.angle_alpha   90.00
_cell.angle_beta   90.00
_cell.angle_gamma   90.00
#
_symmetry.space_group_name_H-M   'P 1'
#
loop_
_entity.id
_entity.type
_entity.pdbx_description
1 polymer ?
#
loop_
_entity_poly.entity_id
_entity_poly.type
_entity_poly.pdbx_seq_one_letter_code
_entity_poly.pdbx_strand_id
1 'polypeptide(L)'
;MRTAIAVLHIHTRSAHGASKTSGLHPRGAGVPAGVFNLVMGHGESVGATIVNSPKVQAVSFTGSIKTGRSVAASAVARMAKIQLEMGGKNPLVVLDDADLPTAVDCAVQGAFFSTGQRCTASSRLIVTDGI
;
A
#
# COMPACT_ATOMS: atom_id res chain seq x y z
N MET A 1 -7.13 28.61 -3.02
CA MET A 1 -5.91 27.82 -2.80
C MET A 1 -6.21 26.38 -3.22
N ARG A 2 -5.58 25.87 -4.28
CA ARG A 2 -5.85 24.50 -4.77
C ARG A 2 -4.88 23.55 -4.07
N THR A 3 -5.38 22.66 -3.22
CA THR A 3 -4.60 21.63 -2.56
C THR A 3 -4.37 20.50 -3.57
N ALA A 4 -3.11 20.22 -3.94
CA ALA A 4 -2.76 19.07 -4.76
C ALA A 4 -2.49 17.87 -3.82
N ILE A 5 -3.34 16.86 -3.90
CA ILE A 5 -3.13 15.57 -3.27
C ILE A 5 -2.58 14.65 -4.35
N ALA A 6 -1.35 14.17 -4.18
CA ALA A 6 -0.79 13.15 -5.05
C ALA A 6 -0.93 11.79 -4.38
N VAL A 7 -1.69 10.90 -4.99
CA VAL A 7 -1.73 9.49 -4.64
C VAL A 7 -0.78 8.76 -5.57
N LEU A 8 0.33 8.26 -5.01
CA LEU A 8 1.33 7.54 -5.77
C LEU A 8 1.10 6.04 -5.64
N HIS A 9 0.42 5.45 -6.63
CA HIS A 9 0.34 4.00 -6.78
C HIS A 9 1.52 3.50 -7.62
N ILE A 10 2.47 2.82 -6.97
CA ILE A 10 3.58 2.18 -7.68
C ILE A 10 3.17 0.74 -7.98
N HIS A 11 2.86 0.46 -9.25
CA HIS A 11 2.67 -0.90 -9.73
C HIS A 11 3.98 -1.49 -10.24
N THR A 12 4.25 -2.73 -9.86
CA THR A 12 5.33 -3.51 -10.47
C THR A 12 5.05 -3.75 -11.95
N ARG A 13 6.07 -4.07 -12.75
CA ARG A 13 5.95 -4.29 -14.21
C ARG A 13 4.85 -5.26 -14.64
N SER A 14 4.47 -6.21 -13.80
CA SER A 14 3.39 -7.19 -14.06
C SER A 14 1.97 -6.61 -13.95
N ALA A 15 1.78 -5.44 -13.38
CA ALA A 15 0.47 -4.82 -13.21
C ALA A 15 0.06 -3.87 -14.36
N HIS A 16 0.84 -3.81 -15.44
CA HIS A 16 0.55 -2.94 -16.60
C HIS A 16 -0.80 -3.22 -17.27
N GLY A 17 -1.33 -4.44 -17.14
CA GLY A 17 -2.66 -4.81 -17.65
C GLY A 17 -3.82 -4.32 -16.79
N ALA A 18 -3.66 -4.29 -15.48
CA ALA A 18 -4.74 -3.98 -14.53
C ALA A 18 -5.15 -2.50 -14.55
N SER A 19 -4.23 -1.59 -14.84
CA SER A 19 -4.52 -0.15 -14.88
C SER A 19 -5.33 0.27 -16.12
N LYS A 20 -5.32 -0.54 -17.18
CA LYS A 20 -6.09 -0.27 -18.41
C LYS A 20 -7.53 -0.76 -18.33
N THR A 21 -7.85 -1.66 -17.42
CA THR A 21 -9.14 -2.33 -17.30
C THR A 21 -10.00 -1.91 -16.12
N SER A 22 -9.49 -1.13 -15.17
CA SER A 22 -10.33 -0.52 -14.16
C SER A 22 -11.17 0.58 -14.78
N GLY A 23 -12.31 0.19 -15.35
CA GLY A 23 -13.22 1.02 -16.14
C GLY A 23 -13.94 2.14 -15.39
N LEU A 24 -13.41 2.59 -14.28
CA LEU A 24 -13.83 3.82 -13.61
C LEU A 24 -13.03 4.98 -14.18
N HIS A 25 -13.43 5.40 -15.39
CA HIS A 25 -12.93 6.65 -15.95
C HIS A 25 -13.50 7.78 -15.06
N PRO A 26 -12.67 8.62 -14.41
CA PRO A 26 -13.12 9.68 -13.49
C PRO A 26 -14.18 10.61 -14.09
N ARG A 27 -14.18 10.76 -15.42
CA ARG A 27 -15.19 11.56 -16.17
C ARG A 27 -16.59 10.98 -16.07
N GLY A 28 -16.75 9.65 -16.06
CA GLY A 28 -18.05 8.98 -15.88
C GLY A 28 -18.66 9.14 -14.49
N ALA A 29 -17.81 9.43 -13.49
CA ALA A 29 -18.20 9.68 -12.10
C ALA A 29 -18.41 11.16 -11.77
N GLY A 30 -18.44 12.06 -12.77
CA GLY A 30 -18.64 13.51 -12.56
C GLY A 30 -17.42 14.25 -11.98
N VAL A 31 -16.25 13.64 -11.97
CA VAL A 31 -15.02 14.30 -11.47
C VAL A 31 -14.57 15.36 -12.49
N PRO A 32 -14.39 16.64 -12.09
CA PRO A 32 -13.95 17.69 -12.99
C PRO A 32 -12.57 17.38 -13.60
N ALA A 33 -12.35 17.87 -14.82
CA ALA A 33 -11.07 17.70 -15.52
C ALA A 33 -9.90 18.29 -14.70
N GLY A 34 -8.79 17.53 -14.61
CA GLY A 34 -7.58 17.93 -13.88
C GLY A 34 -7.59 17.64 -12.39
N VAL A 35 -8.70 17.17 -11.81
CA VAL A 35 -8.75 16.75 -10.39
C VAL A 35 -8.07 15.40 -10.18
N PHE A 36 -8.24 14.47 -11.12
CA PHE A 36 -7.56 13.18 -11.14
C PHE A 36 -6.68 13.07 -12.38
N ASN A 37 -5.40 12.75 -12.17
CA ASN A 37 -4.43 12.60 -13.24
C ASN A 37 -3.64 11.30 -13.02
N LEU A 38 -3.61 10.43 -14.03
CA LEU A 38 -2.82 9.21 -14.05
C LEU A 38 -1.53 9.46 -14.82
N VAL A 39 -0.40 9.19 -14.17
CA VAL A 39 0.93 9.27 -14.79
C VAL A 39 1.61 7.92 -14.69
N MET A 40 2.10 7.41 -15.81
CA MET A 40 2.81 6.14 -15.90
C MET A 40 4.32 6.37 -16.01
N GLY A 41 5.10 5.53 -15.34
CA GLY A 41 6.56 5.61 -15.44
C GLY A 41 7.29 4.87 -14.33
N HIS A 42 8.61 4.91 -14.37
CA HIS A 42 9.44 4.29 -13.34
C HIS A 42 9.40 5.10 -12.03
N GLY A 43 9.40 4.39 -10.88
CA GLY A 43 9.38 5.02 -9.57
C GLY A 43 10.56 5.96 -9.31
N GLU A 44 11.74 5.59 -9.83
CA GLU A 44 12.99 6.36 -9.67
C GLU A 44 13.00 7.68 -10.46
N SER A 45 12.20 7.80 -11.51
CA SER A 45 12.09 9.02 -12.31
C SER A 45 10.77 9.74 -12.04
N VAL A 46 9.65 9.20 -12.50
CA VAL A 46 8.33 9.84 -12.37
C VAL A 46 7.89 9.93 -10.91
N GLY A 47 8.00 8.82 -10.16
CA GLY A 47 7.65 8.77 -8.75
C GLY A 47 8.48 9.76 -7.92
N ALA A 48 9.80 9.75 -8.10
CA ALA A 48 10.71 10.66 -7.41
C ALA A 48 10.42 12.13 -7.75
N THR A 49 10.14 12.44 -9.01
CA THR A 49 9.77 13.80 -9.43
C THR A 49 8.51 14.29 -8.73
N ILE A 50 7.49 13.45 -8.64
CA ILE A 50 6.22 13.80 -7.96
C ILE A 50 6.47 14.01 -6.47
N VAL A 51 7.14 13.04 -5.82
CA VAL A 51 7.41 13.08 -4.37
C VAL A 51 8.24 14.29 -3.98
N ASN A 52 9.22 14.68 -4.79
CA ASN A 52 10.10 15.81 -4.50
C ASN A 52 9.51 17.17 -4.90
N SER A 53 8.38 17.20 -5.61
CA SER A 53 7.78 18.46 -6.05
C SER A 53 7.27 19.30 -4.88
N PRO A 54 7.67 20.58 -4.75
CA PRO A 54 7.15 21.46 -3.70
C PRO A 54 5.66 21.78 -3.85
N LYS A 55 5.08 21.49 -5.01
CA LYS A 55 3.64 21.67 -5.26
C LYS A 55 2.78 20.54 -4.66
N VAL A 56 3.38 19.39 -4.32
CA VAL A 56 2.69 18.25 -3.72
C VAL A 56 2.68 18.40 -2.21
N GLN A 57 1.53 18.64 -1.62
CA GLN A 57 1.36 18.91 -0.19
C GLN A 57 1.11 17.65 0.65
N ALA A 58 0.68 16.56 0.02
CA ALA A 58 0.44 15.28 0.69
C ALA A 58 0.83 14.12 -0.23
N VAL A 59 1.37 13.06 0.35
CA VAL A 59 1.76 11.83 -0.36
C VAL A 59 1.14 10.65 0.38
N SER A 60 0.39 9.79 -0.34
CA SER A 60 0.03 8.45 0.11
C SER A 60 0.83 7.45 -0.72
N PHE A 61 1.56 6.57 -0.04
CA PHE A 61 2.47 5.62 -0.66
C PHE A 61 2.14 4.20 -0.22
N THR A 62 2.04 3.29 -1.17
CA THR A 62 1.96 1.85 -0.93
C THR A 62 3.14 1.17 -1.63
N GLY A 63 3.91 0.37 -0.90
CA GLY A 63 5.06 -0.34 -1.48
C GLY A 63 6.04 -0.89 -0.45
N SER A 64 7.31 -1.03 -0.83
CA SER A 64 8.35 -1.58 0.04
C SER A 64 8.75 -0.61 1.15
N ILE A 65 9.18 -1.16 2.30
CA ILE A 65 9.73 -0.37 3.42
C ILE A 65 10.91 0.50 2.97
N LYS A 66 11.80 -0.04 2.12
CA LYS A 66 12.95 0.70 1.60
C LYS A 66 12.51 1.96 0.87
N THR A 67 11.58 1.83 -0.06
CA THR A 67 11.04 2.97 -0.83
C THR A 67 10.24 3.91 0.06
N GLY A 68 9.42 3.37 0.96
CA GLY A 68 8.64 4.18 1.90
C GLY A 68 9.50 5.08 2.80
N ARG A 69 10.65 4.59 3.26
CA ARG A 69 11.61 5.41 4.01
C ARG A 69 12.13 6.58 3.19
N SER A 70 12.48 6.35 1.92
CA SER A 70 12.94 7.42 1.01
C SER A 70 11.84 8.46 0.75
N VAL A 71 10.61 8.00 0.52
CA VAL A 71 9.43 8.85 0.33
C VAL A 71 9.16 9.68 1.60
N ALA A 72 9.26 9.05 2.78
CA ALA A 72 9.09 9.74 4.06
C ALA A 72 10.13 10.84 4.25
N ALA A 73 11.40 10.55 4.02
CA ALA A 73 12.46 11.52 4.15
C ALA A 73 12.23 12.76 3.26
N SER A 74 11.85 12.54 2.00
CA SER A 74 11.54 13.63 1.07
C SER A 74 10.31 14.44 1.49
N ALA A 75 9.27 13.80 2.01
CA ALA A 75 8.06 14.48 2.45
C ALA A 75 8.31 15.31 3.73
N VAL A 76 9.00 14.73 4.71
CA VAL A 76 9.32 15.39 5.99
C VAL A 76 10.22 16.60 5.77
N ALA A 77 11.23 16.51 4.90
CA ALA A 77 12.13 17.62 4.60
C ALA A 77 11.44 18.91 4.13
N ARG A 78 10.22 18.81 3.61
CA ARG A 78 9.39 19.93 3.15
C ARG A 78 8.06 20.07 3.87
N MET A 79 7.89 19.39 5.02
CA MET A 79 6.69 19.41 5.85
C MET A 79 5.41 18.99 5.10
N ALA A 80 5.52 18.11 4.10
CA ALA A 80 4.37 17.53 3.43
C ALA A 80 3.73 16.44 4.29
N LYS A 81 2.41 16.31 4.20
CA LYS A 81 1.68 15.23 4.86
C LYS A 81 2.04 13.89 4.19
N ILE A 82 2.17 12.84 5.00
CA ILE A 82 2.52 11.51 4.48
C ILE A 82 1.68 10.42 5.12
N GLN A 83 1.24 9.47 4.29
CA GLN A 83 0.68 8.19 4.70
C GLN A 83 1.49 7.08 4.04
N LEU A 84 1.93 6.10 4.82
CA LEU A 84 2.72 4.97 4.35
C LEU A 84 1.97 3.67 4.62
N GLU A 85 1.71 2.93 3.54
CA GLU A 85 1.16 1.59 3.57
C GLU A 85 2.22 0.62 3.06
N MET A 86 2.79 -0.14 3.98
CA MET A 86 3.93 -1.02 3.68
C MET A 86 3.66 -2.43 4.18
N GLY A 87 4.20 -3.41 3.48
CA GLY A 87 4.14 -4.79 3.91
C GLY A 87 4.92 -5.04 5.21
N GLY A 88 4.64 -6.15 5.84
CA GLY A 88 5.28 -6.56 7.09
C GLY A 88 5.38 -8.07 7.21
N LYS A 89 5.80 -8.52 8.41
CA LYS A 89 5.80 -9.90 8.84
C LYS A 89 4.80 -10.05 9.99
N ASN A 90 3.50 -10.10 9.62
CA ASN A 90 2.43 -10.07 10.59
C ASN A 90 2.40 -11.36 11.43
N PRO A 91 2.34 -11.26 12.76
CA PRO A 91 2.14 -12.41 13.63
C PRO A 91 0.66 -12.77 13.73
N LEU A 92 0.37 -14.07 13.76
CA LEU A 92 -0.85 -14.64 14.32
C LEU A 92 -0.49 -15.21 15.70
N VAL A 93 -1.16 -14.75 16.74
CA VAL A 93 -0.94 -15.21 18.11
C VAL A 93 -2.11 -16.11 18.52
N VAL A 94 -1.80 -17.30 19.00
CA VAL A 94 -2.77 -18.27 19.51
C VAL A 94 -2.49 -18.50 21.01
N LEU A 95 -3.47 -18.22 21.83
CA LEU A 95 -3.38 -18.36 23.29
C LEU A 95 -3.95 -19.72 23.74
N ASP A 96 -3.65 -20.12 24.98
CA ASP A 96 -4.02 -21.42 25.54
C ASP A 96 -5.54 -21.70 25.56
N ASP A 97 -6.34 -20.64 25.65
CA ASP A 97 -7.82 -20.71 25.66
C ASP A 97 -8.47 -20.57 24.28
N ALA A 98 -7.67 -20.57 23.21
CA ALA A 98 -8.20 -20.46 21.87
C ALA A 98 -8.96 -21.73 21.43
N ASP A 99 -10.01 -21.56 20.62
CA ASP A 99 -10.64 -22.66 19.93
C ASP A 99 -9.72 -23.18 18.82
N LEU A 100 -9.16 -24.38 19.02
CA LEU A 100 -8.14 -24.94 18.15
C LEU A 100 -8.59 -25.06 16.67
N PRO A 101 -9.81 -25.56 16.33
CA PRO A 101 -10.27 -25.59 14.94
C PRO A 101 -10.30 -24.21 14.29
N THR A 102 -10.80 -23.21 14.98
CA THR A 102 -10.82 -21.81 14.51
C THR A 102 -9.41 -21.25 14.36
N ALA A 103 -8.51 -21.52 15.30
CA ALA A 103 -7.13 -21.06 15.23
C ALA A 103 -6.39 -21.64 14.02
N VAL A 104 -6.59 -22.93 13.74
CA VAL A 104 -6.02 -23.62 12.55
C VAL A 104 -6.57 -23.01 11.26
N ASP A 105 -7.87 -22.80 11.14
CA ASP A 105 -8.46 -22.18 9.94
C ASP A 105 -7.93 -20.76 9.74
N CYS A 106 -7.88 -19.94 10.79
CA CYS A 106 -7.31 -18.61 10.75
C CYS A 106 -5.83 -18.62 10.32
N ALA A 107 -5.06 -19.58 10.80
CA ALA A 107 -3.64 -19.71 10.43
C ALA A 107 -3.46 -20.05 8.95
N VAL A 108 -4.25 -21.01 8.45
CA VAL A 108 -4.20 -21.43 7.04
C VAL A 108 -4.69 -20.31 6.14
N GLN A 109 -5.84 -19.73 6.41
CA GLN A 109 -6.41 -18.64 5.61
C GLN A 109 -5.52 -17.38 5.68
N GLY A 110 -5.03 -17.05 6.86
CA GLY A 110 -4.15 -15.92 7.07
C GLY A 110 -2.83 -16.02 6.28
N ALA A 111 -2.25 -17.22 6.23
CA ALA A 111 -0.95 -17.42 5.58
C ALA A 111 -1.06 -17.65 4.06
N PHE A 112 -2.07 -18.39 3.60
CA PHE A 112 -2.07 -18.94 2.24
C PHE A 112 -3.14 -18.35 1.31
N PHE A 113 -4.17 -17.68 1.84
CA PHE A 113 -5.17 -17.03 0.98
C PHE A 113 -4.48 -16.03 0.03
N SER A 114 -4.85 -16.05 -1.26
CA SER A 114 -4.20 -15.28 -2.32
C SER A 114 -2.67 -15.50 -2.38
N THR A 115 -2.22 -16.73 -2.16
CA THR A 115 -0.79 -17.10 -2.13
C THR A 115 0.04 -16.33 -1.10
N GLY A 116 -0.58 -15.82 -0.04
CA GLY A 116 0.07 -14.96 0.95
C GLY A 116 0.44 -13.55 0.44
N GLN A 117 -0.02 -13.17 -0.74
CA GLN A 117 0.30 -11.88 -1.37
C GLN A 117 -0.63 -10.75 -0.90
N ARG A 118 -0.72 -10.57 0.42
CA ARG A 118 -1.49 -9.50 1.09
C ARG A 118 -0.64 -8.80 2.13
N CYS A 119 -0.81 -7.50 2.29
CA CYS A 119 -0.15 -6.74 3.35
C CYS A 119 -0.51 -7.25 4.77
N THR A 120 -1.69 -7.87 4.92
CA THR A 120 -2.21 -8.46 6.17
C THR A 120 -1.94 -9.96 6.29
N ALA A 121 -1.24 -10.60 5.33
CA ALA A 121 -0.96 -12.04 5.40
C ALA A 121 -0.14 -12.37 6.65
N SER A 122 -0.55 -13.42 7.36
CA SER A 122 0.19 -13.94 8.51
C SER A 122 1.45 -14.64 8.02
N SER A 123 2.61 -14.27 8.56
CA SER A 123 3.90 -14.85 8.18
C SER A 123 4.67 -15.42 9.36
N ARG A 124 4.12 -15.27 10.57
CA ARG A 124 4.62 -15.86 11.81
C ARG A 124 3.44 -16.39 12.61
N LEU A 125 3.54 -17.62 13.04
CA LEU A 125 2.62 -18.22 14.01
C LEU A 125 3.32 -18.25 15.37
N ILE A 126 2.72 -17.65 16.37
CA ILE A 126 3.19 -17.61 17.75
C ILE A 126 2.13 -18.31 18.59
N VAL A 127 2.48 -19.41 19.19
CA VAL A 127 1.57 -20.27 19.95
C VAL A 127 2.10 -20.37 21.37
N THR A 128 1.21 -20.28 22.37
CA THR A 128 1.57 -20.54 23.76
C THR A 128 1.64 -22.04 24.04
N ASP A 129 2.30 -22.43 25.13
CA ASP A 129 2.64 -23.85 25.40
C ASP A 129 1.41 -24.72 25.74
N GLY A 130 0.26 -24.13 26.03
CA GLY A 130 -0.94 -24.85 26.50
C GLY A 130 -1.88 -25.32 25.40
N ILE A 131 -1.58 -25.08 24.11
CA ILE A 131 -2.47 -25.42 22.99
C ILE A 131 -1.72 -26.16 21.89
#